data_b262141bc90c2bd173225617a849c48d
#
_entry.id   b262141bc90c2bd173225617a849c48d
#
_cell.length_a   1.000
_cell.length_b   1.000
_cell.length_c   1.000
_cell.angle_alpha   90.00
_cell.angle_beta   90.00
_cell.angle_gamma   90.00
#
_symmetry.space_group_name_H-M   'P 1'
#
loop_
_entity.id
_entity.type
_entity.pdbx_description
1 polymer ?
#
loop_
_entity_poly.entity_id
_entity_poly.type
_entity_poly.pdbx_seq_one_letter_code
_entity_poly.pdbx_strand_id
1 'polypeptide(L)'
;MRCAIYSRVSTTNNQHTSNQIIKLKEIAIQKDLEIVSEYSDVMSGTKGRQDRKGFDSLIKGATRKQFDIILVWSVDRLGRSLQDLISFLNEIESVGCDLYIHQSGISTDTPTGKMLFSLIGLISEFEVGIIRERILLGQERARKNGVKFGRPSNFTK
;
A
#
# COMPACT_ATOMS: atom_id res chain seq x y z
N MET A 1 -11.61 -10.29 18.10
CA MET A 1 -10.48 -9.93 17.24
C MET A 1 -10.32 -8.42 17.25
N ARG A 2 -9.09 -7.92 17.45
CA ARG A 2 -8.82 -6.46 17.56
C ARG A 2 -8.60 -5.89 16.18
N CYS A 3 -9.13 -4.70 15.91
CA CYS A 3 -8.94 -4.06 14.61
C CYS A 3 -8.44 -2.61 14.74
N ALA A 4 -7.72 -2.17 13.72
CA ALA A 4 -7.36 -0.78 13.51
C ALA A 4 -8.06 -0.25 12.25
N ILE A 5 -8.53 0.98 12.28
CA ILE A 5 -9.08 1.67 11.11
C ILE A 5 -8.01 2.61 10.55
N TYR A 6 -7.78 2.53 9.24
CA TYR A 6 -6.93 3.50 8.56
C TYR A 6 -7.72 4.28 7.52
N SER A 7 -7.56 5.60 7.55
CA SER A 7 -8.19 6.51 6.62
C SER A 7 -7.19 7.49 6.02
N ARG A 8 -7.49 7.96 4.81
CA ARG A 8 -6.71 8.99 4.14
C ARG A 8 -7.62 10.11 3.68
N VAL A 9 -7.47 11.29 4.26
CA VAL A 9 -8.31 12.46 4.05
C VAL A 9 -7.65 13.36 3.01
N SER A 10 -8.41 13.82 2.01
CA SER A 10 -7.98 14.96 1.17
C SER A 10 -8.39 16.27 1.83
N THR A 11 -7.55 17.30 1.74
CA THR A 11 -7.83 18.63 2.30
C THR A 11 -9.11 19.27 1.77
N THR A 12 -9.66 18.79 0.66
CA THR A 12 -10.83 19.35 -0.02
C THR A 12 -12.16 18.62 0.28
N ASN A 13 -12.16 17.46 0.96
CA ASN A 13 -13.37 16.61 1.07
C ASN A 13 -13.52 15.92 2.44
N ASN A 14 -13.54 16.71 3.53
CA ASN A 14 -13.65 16.16 4.89
C ASN A 14 -14.95 15.38 5.16
N GLN A 15 -16.10 15.79 4.58
CA GLN A 15 -17.38 15.10 4.80
C GLN A 15 -17.42 13.66 4.27
N HIS A 16 -16.88 13.42 3.07
CA HIS A 16 -16.84 12.06 2.50
C HIS A 16 -15.98 11.09 3.31
N THR A 17 -14.91 11.59 3.90
CA THR A 17 -14.02 10.74 4.71
C THR A 17 -14.63 10.39 6.06
N SER A 18 -15.37 11.33 6.68
CA SER A 18 -16.10 11.06 7.93
C SER A 18 -17.13 9.95 7.72
N ASN A 19 -17.85 9.95 6.61
CA ASN A 19 -18.81 8.90 6.27
C ASN A 19 -18.13 7.54 6.05
N GLN A 20 -16.94 7.51 5.44
CA GLN A 20 -16.16 6.28 5.27
C GLN A 20 -15.74 5.68 6.60
N ILE A 21 -15.26 6.51 7.53
CA ILE A 21 -14.86 6.06 8.87
C ILE A 21 -16.08 5.53 9.65
N ILE A 22 -17.21 6.23 9.61
CA ILE A 22 -18.45 5.77 10.25
C ILE A 22 -18.83 4.39 9.71
N LYS A 23 -18.78 4.23 8.39
CA LYS A 23 -19.11 2.94 7.76
C LYS A 23 -18.15 1.81 8.16
N LEU A 24 -16.85 2.09 8.24
CA LEU A 24 -15.87 1.11 8.72
C LEU A 24 -16.11 0.73 10.19
N LYS A 25 -16.56 1.66 11.04
CA LYS A 25 -16.96 1.38 12.43
C LYS A 25 -18.20 0.48 12.49
N GLU A 26 -19.21 0.74 11.67
CA GLU A 26 -20.37 -0.14 11.55
C GLU A 26 -19.98 -1.57 11.15
N ILE A 27 -19.06 -1.69 10.19
CA ILE A 27 -18.54 -2.98 9.73
C ILE A 27 -17.77 -3.69 10.85
N ALA A 28 -16.94 -2.97 11.60
CA ALA A 28 -16.25 -3.54 12.74
C ALA A 28 -17.26 -4.15 13.75
N ILE A 29 -18.33 -3.44 14.06
CA ILE A 29 -19.40 -3.93 14.93
C ILE A 29 -20.09 -5.16 14.32
N GLN A 30 -20.45 -5.11 13.03
CA GLN A 30 -21.10 -6.23 12.33
C GLN A 30 -20.25 -7.50 12.28
N LYS A 31 -18.92 -7.34 12.25
CA LYS A 31 -17.94 -8.44 12.23
C LYS A 31 -17.46 -8.86 13.63
N ASP A 32 -18.03 -8.30 14.68
CA ASP A 32 -17.61 -8.52 16.08
C ASP A 32 -16.10 -8.23 16.29
N LEU A 33 -15.63 -7.11 15.73
CA LEU A 33 -14.28 -6.63 15.86
C LEU A 33 -14.19 -5.50 16.88
N GLU A 34 -13.21 -5.57 17.78
CA GLU A 34 -12.91 -4.53 18.75
C GLU A 34 -12.00 -3.46 18.09
N ILE A 35 -12.46 -2.23 17.99
CA ILE A 35 -11.67 -1.11 17.44
C ILE A 35 -10.72 -0.61 18.53
N VAL A 36 -9.43 -0.89 18.39
CA VAL A 36 -8.40 -0.49 19.36
C VAL A 36 -7.64 0.77 18.96
N SER A 37 -7.62 1.11 17.66
CA SER A 37 -6.88 2.28 17.15
C SER A 37 -7.48 2.82 15.85
N GLU A 38 -7.37 4.14 15.67
CA GLU A 38 -7.71 4.83 14.42
C GLU A 38 -6.51 5.64 13.96
N TYR A 39 -6.09 5.45 12.71
CA TYR A 39 -4.99 6.15 12.09
C TYR A 39 -5.48 6.94 10.89
N SER A 40 -4.97 8.16 10.71
CA SER A 40 -5.35 8.98 9.58
C SER A 40 -4.18 9.80 9.06
N ASP A 41 -4.17 10.00 7.74
CA ASP A 41 -3.25 10.93 7.07
C ASP A 41 -4.03 11.95 6.25
N VAL A 42 -3.58 13.20 6.30
CA VAL A 42 -4.12 14.28 5.46
C VAL A 42 -3.21 14.42 4.23
N MET A 43 -3.77 14.24 3.04
CA MET A 43 -2.99 14.30 1.81
C MET A 43 -3.12 15.66 1.11
N SER A 44 -1.97 16.31 0.91
CA SER A 44 -1.74 17.19 -0.23
C SER A 44 -1.22 16.32 -1.40
N GLY A 45 -1.72 16.55 -2.61
CA GLY A 45 -1.54 15.66 -3.79
C GLY A 45 -0.13 15.28 -4.23
N THR A 46 0.93 15.76 -3.57
CA THR A 46 2.34 15.69 -4.03
C THR A 46 3.30 14.94 -3.11
N LYS A 47 2.89 14.53 -1.90
CA LYS A 47 3.81 13.97 -0.90
C LYS A 47 3.91 12.45 -0.93
N GLY A 48 5.15 11.91 -0.88
CA GLY A 48 5.46 10.49 -0.88
C GLY A 48 5.11 9.76 0.43
N ARG A 49 5.45 8.44 0.53
CA ARG A 49 5.22 7.60 1.73
C ARG A 49 5.86 8.18 2.99
N GLN A 50 7.00 8.86 2.87
CA GLN A 50 7.75 9.43 4.00
C GLN A 50 6.99 10.49 4.81
N ASP A 51 5.94 11.11 4.23
CA ASP A 51 5.12 12.12 4.91
C ASP A 51 3.79 11.55 5.49
N ARG A 52 3.64 10.23 5.53
CA ARG A 52 2.43 9.54 6.00
C ARG A 52 2.62 9.04 7.43
N LYS A 53 2.64 9.96 8.39
CA LYS A 53 2.84 9.66 9.83
C LYS A 53 1.80 8.70 10.40
N GLY A 54 0.54 8.81 9.96
CA GLY A 54 -0.54 7.90 10.34
C GLY A 54 -0.30 6.50 9.82
N PHE A 55 0.13 6.36 8.56
CA PHE A 55 0.47 5.07 7.97
C PHE A 55 1.69 4.42 8.63
N ASP A 56 2.74 5.20 8.91
CA ASP A 56 3.91 4.69 9.61
C ASP A 56 3.57 4.24 11.04
N SER A 57 2.64 4.95 11.71
CA SER A 57 2.15 4.56 13.03
C SER A 57 1.30 3.30 12.97
N LEU A 58 0.49 3.13 11.91
CA LEU A 58 -0.27 1.92 11.63
C LEU A 58 0.66 0.70 11.50
N ILE A 59 1.72 0.81 10.69
CA ILE A 59 2.71 -0.27 10.52
C ILE A 59 3.39 -0.62 11.85
N LYS A 60 3.81 0.39 12.60
CA LYS A 60 4.40 0.18 13.94
C LYS A 60 3.42 -0.52 14.89
N GLY A 61 2.14 -0.16 14.84
CA GLY A 61 1.09 -0.81 15.61
C GLY A 61 0.91 -2.28 15.25
N ALA A 62 0.88 -2.60 13.94
CA ALA A 62 0.83 -3.97 13.43
C ALA A 62 2.06 -4.79 13.89
N THR A 63 3.26 -4.24 13.72
CA THR A 63 4.51 -4.89 14.15
C THR A 63 4.54 -5.18 15.66
N ARG A 64 3.93 -4.30 16.46
CA ARG A 64 3.79 -4.50 17.92
C ARG A 64 2.61 -5.38 18.30
N LYS A 65 1.88 -5.95 17.32
CA LYS A 65 0.69 -6.79 17.53
C LYS A 65 -0.39 -6.12 18.39
N GLN A 66 -0.59 -4.82 18.20
CA GLN A 66 -1.62 -4.07 18.91
C GLN A 66 -3.02 -4.41 18.42
N PHE A 67 -3.14 -4.86 17.17
CA PHE A 67 -4.37 -5.31 16.50
C PHE A 67 -4.05 -6.45 15.54
N ASP A 68 -5.09 -7.17 15.15
CA ASP A 68 -5.00 -8.40 14.37
C ASP A 68 -5.42 -8.19 12.92
N ILE A 69 -6.23 -7.14 12.63
CA ILE A 69 -6.72 -6.80 11.29
C ILE A 69 -6.79 -5.28 11.11
N ILE A 70 -6.49 -4.83 9.90
CA ILE A 70 -6.60 -3.43 9.47
C ILE A 70 -7.85 -3.29 8.59
N LEU A 71 -8.70 -2.32 8.89
CA LEU A 71 -9.86 -1.97 8.08
C LEU A 71 -9.57 -0.70 7.27
N VAL A 72 -9.76 -0.77 5.96
CA VAL A 72 -9.61 0.38 5.05
C VAL A 72 -10.81 0.49 4.12
N TRP A 73 -11.08 1.70 3.65
CA TRP A 73 -12.17 1.94 2.70
C TRP A 73 -11.88 1.32 1.33
N SER A 74 -10.72 1.61 0.76
CA SER A 74 -10.31 1.22 -0.59
C SER A 74 -8.80 1.09 -0.73
N VAL A 75 -8.36 0.38 -1.75
CA VAL A 75 -6.94 0.09 -2.04
C VAL A 75 -6.10 1.36 -2.22
N ASP A 76 -6.66 2.39 -2.87
CA ASP A 76 -5.98 3.67 -3.12
C ASP A 76 -5.62 4.44 -1.84
N ARG A 77 -6.18 4.05 -0.70
CA ARG A 77 -5.81 4.59 0.60
C ARG A 77 -4.46 4.06 1.08
N LEU A 78 -4.08 2.85 0.68
CA LEU A 78 -2.87 2.16 1.13
C LEU A 78 -1.62 2.57 0.33
N GLY A 79 -1.70 2.61 -0.99
CA GLY A 79 -0.58 2.93 -1.87
C GLY A 79 -0.97 3.77 -3.07
N ARG A 80 0.02 4.33 -3.76
CA ARG A 80 -0.16 5.04 -5.04
C ARG A 80 0.16 4.15 -6.23
N SER A 81 0.86 3.08 -5.99
CA SER A 81 1.26 2.09 -6.99
C SER A 81 0.92 0.69 -6.49
N LEU A 82 0.84 -0.24 -7.41
CA LEU A 82 0.66 -1.64 -7.09
C LEU A 82 1.84 -2.17 -6.26
N GLN A 83 3.06 -1.70 -6.52
CA GLN A 83 4.26 -2.05 -5.74
C GLN A 83 4.16 -1.59 -4.28
N ASP A 84 3.65 -0.36 -4.02
CA ASP A 84 3.44 0.12 -2.65
C ASP A 84 2.45 -0.78 -1.91
N LEU A 85 1.36 -1.19 -2.60
CA LEU A 85 0.35 -2.07 -2.03
C LEU A 85 0.94 -3.43 -1.66
N ILE A 86 1.72 -4.03 -2.56
CA ILE A 86 2.34 -5.34 -2.32
C ILE A 86 3.36 -5.26 -1.20
N SER A 87 4.22 -4.22 -1.18
CA SER A 87 5.16 -4.02 -0.08
C SER A 87 4.44 -3.93 1.26
N PHE A 88 3.32 -3.19 1.31
CA PHE A 88 2.49 -3.10 2.50
C PHE A 88 1.89 -4.45 2.91
N LEU A 89 1.34 -5.19 1.94
CA LEU A 89 0.74 -6.51 2.22
C LEU A 89 1.77 -7.50 2.76
N ASN A 90 2.94 -7.58 2.15
CA ASN A 90 4.04 -8.43 2.63
C ASN A 90 4.48 -8.03 4.05
N GLU A 91 4.52 -6.72 4.33
CA GLU A 91 4.89 -6.19 5.64
C GLU A 91 3.89 -6.61 6.73
N ILE A 92 2.58 -6.45 6.51
CA ILE A 92 1.56 -6.83 7.49
C ILE A 92 1.40 -8.35 7.59
N GLU A 93 1.53 -9.10 6.50
CA GLU A 93 1.50 -10.55 6.49
C GLU A 93 2.65 -11.14 7.30
N SER A 94 3.86 -10.58 7.18
CA SER A 94 5.05 -11.02 7.92
C SER A 94 4.87 -10.94 9.45
N VAL A 95 4.03 -10.02 9.92
CA VAL A 95 3.71 -9.86 11.36
C VAL A 95 2.40 -10.55 11.76
N GLY A 96 1.71 -11.20 10.81
CA GLY A 96 0.46 -11.91 11.03
C GLY A 96 -0.74 -10.99 11.24
N CYS A 97 -0.76 -9.82 10.58
CA CYS A 97 -1.87 -8.88 10.60
C CYS A 97 -2.65 -8.98 9.29
N ASP A 98 -3.98 -9.11 9.39
CA ASP A 98 -4.87 -9.20 8.24
C ASP A 98 -5.30 -7.81 7.72
N LEU A 99 -5.88 -7.78 6.51
CA LEU A 99 -6.41 -6.58 5.86
C LEU A 99 -7.83 -6.83 5.35
N TYR A 100 -8.73 -5.92 5.66
CA TYR A 100 -10.06 -5.85 5.06
C TYR A 100 -10.25 -4.57 4.27
N ILE A 101 -10.65 -4.70 3.00
CA ILE A 101 -10.93 -3.59 2.08
C ILE A 101 -12.42 -3.55 1.81
N HIS A 102 -13.09 -2.51 2.33
CA HIS A 102 -14.56 -2.44 2.29
C HIS A 102 -15.11 -2.36 0.86
N GLN A 103 -14.57 -1.49 0.01
CA GLN A 103 -15.13 -1.23 -1.32
C GLN A 103 -15.12 -2.46 -2.23
N SER A 104 -14.12 -3.32 -2.09
CA SER A 104 -14.01 -4.58 -2.85
C SER A 104 -14.57 -5.79 -2.09
N GLY A 105 -14.85 -5.66 -0.79
CA GLY A 105 -15.27 -6.77 0.06
C GLY A 105 -14.19 -7.83 0.27
N ILE A 106 -12.93 -7.52 -0.02
CA ILE A 106 -11.81 -8.47 0.05
C ILE A 106 -11.20 -8.41 1.45
N SER A 107 -10.93 -9.60 2.03
CA SER A 107 -10.29 -9.75 3.32
C SER A 107 -9.22 -10.83 3.28
N THR A 108 -8.02 -10.53 3.80
CA THR A 108 -6.92 -11.51 3.85
C THR A 108 -7.09 -12.57 4.93
N ASP A 109 -8.05 -12.42 5.84
CA ASP A 109 -8.44 -13.45 6.81
C ASP A 109 -9.14 -14.65 6.16
N THR A 110 -9.53 -14.51 4.87
CA THR A 110 -10.16 -15.58 4.10
C THR A 110 -9.17 -16.21 3.11
N PRO A 111 -9.25 -17.54 2.84
CA PRO A 111 -8.40 -18.19 1.84
C PRO A 111 -8.52 -17.55 0.45
N THR A 112 -9.72 -17.18 0.03
CA THR A 112 -9.97 -16.52 -1.25
C THR A 112 -9.32 -15.13 -1.30
N GLY A 113 -9.40 -14.36 -0.24
CA GLY A 113 -8.74 -13.05 -0.16
C GLY A 113 -7.23 -13.17 -0.22
N LYS A 114 -6.63 -14.10 0.54
CA LYS A 114 -5.18 -14.38 0.45
C LYS A 114 -4.76 -14.76 -0.97
N MET A 115 -5.51 -15.64 -1.62
CA MET A 115 -5.25 -16.02 -3.01
C MET A 115 -5.32 -14.83 -3.97
N LEU A 116 -6.33 -13.96 -3.84
CA LEU A 116 -6.45 -12.75 -4.68
C LEU A 116 -5.26 -11.81 -4.49
N PHE A 117 -4.82 -11.57 -3.25
CA PHE A 117 -3.64 -10.74 -2.99
C PHE A 117 -2.35 -11.37 -3.52
N SER A 118 -2.19 -12.69 -3.41
CA SER A 118 -1.06 -13.41 -4.00
C SER A 118 -1.03 -13.26 -5.52
N LEU A 119 -2.18 -13.35 -6.20
CA LEU A 119 -2.30 -13.12 -7.64
C LEU A 119 -1.91 -11.68 -8.02
N ILE A 120 -2.36 -10.69 -7.27
CA ILE A 120 -1.99 -9.29 -7.48
C ILE A 120 -0.47 -9.12 -7.33
N GLY A 121 0.15 -9.79 -6.35
CA GLY A 121 1.60 -9.84 -6.16
C GLY A 121 2.34 -10.39 -7.39
N LEU A 122 1.92 -11.53 -7.89
CA LEU A 122 2.51 -12.17 -9.07
C LEU A 122 2.39 -11.29 -10.33
N ILE A 123 1.23 -10.66 -10.55
CA ILE A 123 1.04 -9.75 -11.69
C ILE A 123 2.02 -8.57 -11.61
N SER A 124 2.23 -8.00 -10.44
CA SER A 124 3.20 -6.90 -10.26
C SER A 124 4.64 -7.32 -10.51
N GLU A 125 5.06 -8.48 -10.03
CA GLU A 125 6.40 -9.01 -10.30
C GLU A 125 6.60 -9.20 -11.80
N PHE A 126 5.58 -9.69 -12.49
CA PHE A 126 5.60 -9.86 -13.93
C PHE A 126 5.71 -8.51 -14.67
N GLU A 127 4.94 -7.49 -14.27
CA GLU A 127 5.04 -6.15 -14.85
C GLU A 127 6.43 -5.53 -14.66
N VAL A 128 7.02 -5.67 -13.46
CA VAL A 128 8.40 -5.23 -13.18
C VAL A 128 9.40 -5.98 -14.04
N GLY A 129 9.21 -7.28 -14.24
CA GLY A 129 10.02 -8.11 -15.13
C GLY A 129 10.03 -7.58 -16.56
N ILE A 130 8.85 -7.31 -17.14
CA ILE A 130 8.70 -6.77 -18.49
C ILE A 130 9.38 -5.39 -18.62
N ILE A 131 9.19 -4.51 -17.64
CA ILE A 131 9.83 -3.18 -17.65
C ILE A 131 11.34 -3.30 -17.64
N ARG A 132 11.90 -4.18 -16.77
CA ARG A 132 13.34 -4.44 -16.69
C ARG A 132 13.90 -4.97 -18.01
N GLU A 133 13.21 -5.92 -18.63
CA GLU A 133 13.60 -6.47 -19.93
C GLU A 133 13.63 -5.37 -21.02
N ARG A 134 12.59 -4.54 -21.10
CA ARG A 134 12.55 -3.40 -22.03
C ARG A 134 13.71 -2.42 -21.83
N ILE A 135 14.04 -2.13 -20.55
CA ILE A 135 15.17 -1.25 -20.22
C ILE A 135 16.48 -1.89 -20.68
N LEU A 136 16.71 -3.17 -20.42
CA LEU A 136 17.91 -3.89 -20.84
C LEU A 136 18.07 -3.90 -22.34
N LEU A 137 17.01 -4.22 -23.09
CA LEU A 137 17.01 -4.17 -24.56
C LEU A 137 17.27 -2.77 -25.09
N GLY A 138 16.68 -1.74 -24.44
CA GLY A 138 16.93 -0.35 -24.78
C GLY A 138 18.39 0.07 -24.57
N GLN A 139 18.98 -0.36 -23.44
CA GLN A 139 20.40 -0.10 -23.12
C GLN A 139 21.34 -0.82 -24.12
N GLU A 140 21.02 -2.07 -24.46
CA GLU A 140 21.83 -2.83 -25.44
C GLU A 140 21.80 -2.15 -26.81
N ARG A 141 20.62 -1.72 -27.28
CA ARG A 141 20.49 -0.96 -28.53
C ARG A 141 21.28 0.35 -28.50
N ALA A 142 21.21 1.10 -27.39
CA ALA A 142 21.94 2.33 -27.24
C ALA A 142 23.45 2.10 -27.22
N ARG A 143 23.95 1.03 -26.57
CA ARG A 143 25.39 0.63 -26.62
C ARG A 143 25.83 0.28 -28.03
N LYS A 144 25.03 -0.46 -28.79
CA LYS A 144 25.31 -0.76 -30.22
C LYS A 144 25.40 0.51 -31.07
N ASN A 145 24.62 1.54 -30.70
CA ASN A 145 24.66 2.86 -31.36
C ASN A 145 25.76 3.80 -30.78
N GLY A 146 26.70 3.30 -29.99
CA GLY A 146 27.85 4.07 -29.48
C GLY A 146 27.57 4.95 -28.27
N VAL A 147 26.38 4.86 -27.64
CA VAL A 147 26.07 5.63 -26.45
C VAL A 147 26.84 5.06 -25.25
N LYS A 148 27.63 5.89 -24.59
CA LYS A 148 28.31 5.56 -23.34
C LYS A 148 27.41 5.88 -22.16
N PHE A 149 27.17 4.88 -21.30
CA PHE A 149 26.43 5.06 -20.04
C PHE A 149 27.40 5.37 -18.91
N GLY A 150 26.96 6.13 -17.95
CA GLY A 150 27.70 6.51 -16.75
C GLY A 150 27.75 8.02 -16.56
N ARG A 151 28.33 8.43 -15.44
CA ARG A 151 28.55 9.86 -15.16
C ARG A 151 29.56 10.42 -16.16
N PRO A 152 29.29 11.56 -16.85
CA PRO A 152 30.26 12.21 -17.70
C PRO A 152 31.53 12.54 -16.87
N SER A 153 32.70 12.20 -17.36
CA SER A 153 33.96 12.56 -16.71
C SER A 153 34.24 14.05 -16.94
N ASN A 154 33.73 14.90 -16.08
CA ASN A 154 34.07 16.33 -16.07
C ASN A 154 35.43 16.57 -15.32
N PHE A 155 36.42 15.72 -15.54
CA PHE A 155 37.80 16.03 -15.16
C PHE A 155 38.53 16.51 -16.41
N THR A 156 38.28 17.74 -16.78
CA THR A 156 39.32 18.53 -17.48
C THR A 156 40.22 19.12 -16.41
N LYS A 157 41.48 18.72 -16.45
CA LYS A 157 42.55 19.35 -15.67
C LYS A 157 42.69 20.82 -16.05
#